data_6fa612883ab91789d28916c67d7491fb
#
_entry.id   6fa612883ab91789d28916c67d7491fb
#
_cell.length_a   1.000
_cell.length_b   1.000
_cell.length_c   1.000
_cell.angle_alpha   90.00
_cell.angle_beta   90.00
_cell.angle_gamma   90.00
#
_symmetry.space_group_name_H-M   'P 1'
#
loop_
_entity.id
_entity.type
_entity.pdbx_description
1 polymer ?
#
loop_
_entity_poly.entity_id
_entity_poly.type
_entity_poly.pdbx_seq_one_letter_code
_entity_poly.pdbx_strand_id
1 'polypeptide(L)'
;MADQLQTTRRRSEPDDATTGDDVILELDGVTKAYGAETAVSDLSLAVRDGELLTLLGPSGCGKTTTLRMLAGLERPTEGAIELAGDAVAGPDTFVAAEDRGVGIVFQDFALFPHLSVRENVAFGLTDRDGDAADDRVDEMLDLVDMPDMGDRAVDQLSGGQQQRVALARSLAPEPDILLLDEPFSNLDVRLRVEMREEVRRILKAAGVTAVSVTHDQEEALSISDRVAVLNDGHIEQVGDPEGVFEHPESRFVASFLGQAAFLSGMVNEDTVDTAVGSYDRGLLKGLTDGYTGAMVDVLVRPDDLRAVPATGDTGNGTIVKRQYTGPSFIYHVELDNGDVVRCLHNHAEDMDVGEPVTVDLVSDHSLAWYPTE
;
A
#
# COMPACT_ATOMS: atom_id res chain seq x y z
N MET A 1 -25.58 -18.87 -32.47
CA MET A 1 -24.48 -18.06 -32.99
C MET A 1 -23.97 -17.32 -31.80
N ALA A 2 -23.18 -18.03 -30.98
CA ALA A 2 -22.51 -17.51 -29.81
C ALA A 2 -21.05 -17.28 -30.26
N ASP A 3 -20.59 -16.06 -30.30
CA ASP A 3 -19.18 -15.80 -30.59
C ASP A 3 -18.67 -14.63 -29.74
N GLN A 4 -17.76 -15.02 -28.88
CA GLN A 4 -16.63 -14.28 -28.36
C GLN A 4 -16.86 -12.85 -27.83
N LEU A 5 -17.22 -12.74 -26.57
CA LEU A 5 -16.81 -11.62 -25.75
C LEU A 5 -15.45 -11.97 -25.10
N GLN A 6 -14.39 -11.72 -25.82
CA GLN A 6 -13.04 -11.65 -25.27
C GLN A 6 -12.98 -10.47 -24.31
N THR A 7 -12.83 -10.77 -23.03
CA THR A 7 -12.46 -9.83 -21.98
C THR A 7 -11.08 -9.26 -22.33
N THR A 8 -11.05 -8.13 -22.99
CA THR A 8 -9.83 -7.37 -23.22
C THR A 8 -9.42 -6.80 -21.86
N ARG A 9 -8.50 -7.47 -21.15
CA ARG A 9 -7.73 -6.85 -20.07
C ARG A 9 -7.12 -5.59 -20.66
N ARG A 10 -7.61 -4.42 -20.27
CA ARG A 10 -6.87 -3.18 -20.49
C ARG A 10 -5.57 -3.33 -19.71
N ARG A 11 -4.44 -3.40 -20.41
CA ARG A 11 -3.15 -3.06 -19.81
C ARG A 11 -3.33 -1.65 -19.25
N SER A 12 -3.07 -1.47 -17.97
CA SER A 12 -2.83 -0.14 -17.40
C SER A 12 -1.73 0.48 -18.26
N GLU A 13 -2.04 1.55 -18.98
CA GLU A 13 -1.01 2.36 -19.60
C GLU A 13 -0.14 2.89 -18.45
N PRO A 14 1.20 2.83 -18.55
CA PRO A 14 2.05 3.40 -17.53
C PRO A 14 1.71 4.89 -17.42
N ASP A 15 1.48 5.31 -16.20
CA ASP A 15 1.14 6.68 -15.78
C ASP A 15 2.09 7.67 -16.46
N ASP A 16 1.49 8.62 -17.16
CA ASP A 16 1.97 9.79 -17.89
C ASP A 16 3.49 9.89 -18.14
N ALA A 17 3.87 9.97 -19.42
CA ALA A 17 5.22 10.07 -19.98
C ALA A 17 6.23 10.81 -19.08
N THR A 18 6.81 10.11 -18.11
CA THR A 18 7.99 10.55 -17.39
C THR A 18 9.19 10.36 -18.33
N THR A 19 9.87 11.43 -18.66
CA THR A 19 11.17 11.40 -19.30
C THR A 19 12.10 10.52 -18.46
N GLY A 20 12.80 9.55 -19.07
CA GLY A 20 13.60 8.52 -18.40
C GLY A 20 14.76 9.00 -17.52
N ASP A 21 14.86 10.30 -17.21
CA ASP A 21 15.91 10.89 -16.38
C ASP A 21 15.64 10.80 -14.86
N ASP A 22 14.39 10.50 -14.44
CA ASP A 22 14.01 10.48 -13.03
C ASP A 22 13.78 9.06 -12.45
N VAL A 23 13.94 7.99 -13.24
CA VAL A 23 13.76 6.61 -12.80
C VAL A 23 15.07 6.03 -12.31
N ILE A 24 15.11 5.60 -11.05
CA ILE A 24 16.31 4.98 -10.44
C ILE A 24 16.23 3.46 -10.42
N LEU A 25 15.02 2.88 -10.34
CA LEU A 25 14.81 1.43 -10.36
C LEU A 25 13.71 1.08 -11.38
N GLU A 26 13.99 0.11 -12.25
CA GLU A 26 13.04 -0.39 -13.24
C GLU A 26 12.99 -1.92 -13.21
N LEU A 27 11.79 -2.48 -13.18
CA LEU A 27 11.50 -3.89 -13.37
C LEU A 27 10.73 -4.02 -14.68
N ASP A 28 11.22 -4.86 -15.59
CA ASP A 28 10.58 -5.14 -16.88
C ASP A 28 10.25 -6.63 -17.02
N GLY A 29 8.96 -6.97 -16.95
CA GLY A 29 8.44 -8.32 -17.10
C GLY A 29 9.01 -9.33 -16.12
N VAL A 30 9.34 -8.92 -14.90
CA VAL A 30 10.01 -9.76 -13.92
C VAL A 30 9.12 -10.89 -13.45
N THR A 31 9.61 -12.11 -13.62
CA THR A 31 8.93 -13.34 -13.19
C THR A 31 9.82 -14.14 -12.27
N LYS A 32 9.24 -14.73 -11.21
CA LYS A 32 9.92 -15.67 -10.33
C LYS A 32 9.08 -16.92 -10.10
N ALA A 33 9.60 -18.05 -10.52
CA ALA A 33 9.00 -19.36 -10.31
C ALA A 33 9.88 -20.25 -9.41
N TYR A 34 9.26 -21.00 -8.52
CA TYR A 34 9.85 -22.04 -7.68
C TYR A 34 9.25 -23.40 -8.07
N GLY A 35 9.90 -24.09 -8.99
CA GLY A 35 9.37 -25.32 -9.57
C GLY A 35 8.08 -25.08 -10.35
N ALA A 36 6.94 -25.58 -9.86
CA ALA A 36 5.63 -25.40 -10.49
C ALA A 36 4.85 -24.19 -10.00
N GLU A 37 5.31 -23.52 -8.95
CA GLU A 37 4.65 -22.36 -8.34
C GLU A 37 5.29 -21.06 -8.83
N THR A 38 4.50 -20.15 -9.36
CA THR A 38 4.94 -18.81 -9.76
C THR A 38 4.59 -17.82 -8.66
N ALA A 39 5.60 -17.28 -7.99
CA ALA A 39 5.44 -16.33 -6.89
C ALA A 39 5.30 -14.89 -7.37
N VAL A 40 5.93 -14.54 -8.50
CA VAL A 40 5.84 -13.23 -9.17
C VAL A 40 5.72 -13.49 -10.66
N SER A 41 4.81 -12.81 -11.35
CA SER A 41 4.50 -13.05 -12.75
C SER A 41 4.38 -11.75 -13.53
N ASP A 42 5.25 -11.56 -14.53
CA ASP A 42 5.23 -10.43 -15.48
C ASP A 42 5.13 -9.05 -14.78
N LEU A 43 5.93 -8.86 -13.71
CA LEU A 43 5.89 -7.66 -12.89
C LEU A 43 6.74 -6.57 -13.54
N SER A 44 6.08 -5.45 -13.94
CA SER A 44 6.72 -4.26 -14.48
C SER A 44 6.41 -3.06 -13.60
N LEU A 45 7.46 -2.34 -13.16
CA LEU A 45 7.34 -1.26 -12.18
C LEU A 45 8.54 -0.32 -12.30
N ALA A 46 8.29 0.99 -12.27
CA ALA A 46 9.33 2.01 -12.20
C ALA A 46 9.24 2.79 -10.88
N VAL A 47 10.38 3.04 -10.24
CA VAL A 47 10.53 3.85 -9.02
C VAL A 47 11.36 5.08 -9.35
N ARG A 48 10.87 6.25 -8.93
CA ARG A 48 11.51 7.54 -9.19
C ARG A 48 12.56 7.84 -8.13
N ASP A 49 13.55 8.66 -8.48
CA ASP A 49 14.56 9.08 -7.51
C ASP A 49 13.93 9.89 -6.34
N GLY A 50 14.35 9.58 -5.11
CA GLY A 50 13.83 10.18 -3.88
C GLY A 50 12.38 9.78 -3.52
N GLU A 51 11.78 8.82 -4.25
CA GLU A 51 10.42 8.30 -4.01
C GLU A 51 10.43 7.24 -2.90
N LEU A 52 9.39 7.23 -2.08
CA LEU A 52 9.02 6.11 -1.24
C LEU A 52 7.84 5.35 -1.87
N LEU A 53 8.14 4.23 -2.50
CA LEU A 53 7.14 3.31 -3.06
C LEU A 53 6.85 2.18 -2.07
N THR A 54 5.57 1.85 -1.85
CA THR A 54 5.20 0.68 -1.05
C THR A 54 4.53 -0.39 -1.89
N LEU A 55 5.07 -1.62 -1.83
CA LEU A 55 4.43 -2.83 -2.35
C LEU A 55 3.47 -3.35 -1.28
N LEU A 56 2.17 -3.27 -1.56
CA LEU A 56 1.09 -3.60 -0.65
C LEU A 56 0.30 -4.81 -1.18
N GLY A 57 -0.10 -5.74 -0.32
CA GLY A 57 -0.92 -6.88 -0.75
C GLY A 57 -1.06 -7.94 0.33
N PRO A 58 -1.91 -8.96 0.14
CA PRO A 58 -2.10 -10.06 1.07
C PRO A 58 -0.83 -10.90 1.26
N SER A 59 -0.82 -11.75 2.28
CA SER A 59 0.28 -12.70 2.48
C SER A 59 0.38 -13.67 1.30
N GLY A 60 1.62 -13.90 0.82
CA GLY A 60 1.87 -14.82 -0.29
C GLY A 60 1.72 -14.23 -1.69
N CYS A 61 1.35 -12.95 -1.87
CA CYS A 61 1.20 -12.33 -3.20
C CYS A 61 2.53 -11.96 -3.91
N GLY A 62 3.70 -12.33 -3.37
CA GLY A 62 4.99 -12.11 -4.04
C GLY A 62 5.83 -10.93 -3.54
N LYS A 63 5.37 -10.09 -2.61
CA LYS A 63 6.08 -8.89 -2.11
C LYS A 63 7.51 -9.17 -1.63
N THR A 64 7.68 -10.09 -0.68
CA THR A 64 9.01 -10.45 -0.13
C THR A 64 9.90 -11.08 -1.20
N THR A 65 9.33 -11.84 -2.14
CA THR A 65 10.06 -12.40 -3.28
C THR A 65 10.56 -11.27 -4.19
N THR A 66 9.72 -10.28 -4.50
CA THR A 66 10.10 -9.10 -5.26
C THR A 66 11.21 -8.33 -4.56
N LEU A 67 11.06 -8.05 -3.26
CA LEU A 67 12.09 -7.37 -2.46
C LEU A 67 13.42 -8.12 -2.47
N ARG A 68 13.41 -9.46 -2.34
CA ARG A 68 14.63 -10.28 -2.41
C ARG A 68 15.30 -10.25 -3.78
N MET A 69 14.50 -10.17 -4.87
CA MET A 69 15.06 -10.00 -6.21
C MET A 69 15.71 -8.62 -6.37
N LEU A 70 15.10 -7.56 -5.84
CA LEU A 70 15.68 -6.21 -5.79
C LEU A 70 16.99 -6.20 -4.98
N ALA A 71 17.02 -6.87 -3.85
CA ALA A 71 18.19 -6.96 -2.98
C ALA A 71 19.35 -7.81 -3.55
N GLY A 72 19.15 -8.53 -4.66
CA GLY A 72 20.15 -9.46 -5.18
C GLY A 72 20.30 -10.76 -4.38
N LEU A 73 19.32 -11.07 -3.53
CA LEU A 73 19.25 -12.31 -2.75
C LEU A 73 18.58 -13.45 -3.52
N GLU A 74 17.78 -13.10 -4.54
CA GLU A 74 17.09 -14.04 -5.42
C GLU A 74 17.27 -13.61 -6.88
N ARG A 75 17.46 -14.59 -7.77
CA ARG A 75 17.52 -14.33 -9.20
C ARG A 75 16.12 -14.44 -9.82
N PRO A 76 15.66 -13.49 -10.66
CA PRO A 76 14.44 -13.67 -11.44
C PRO A 76 14.57 -14.85 -12.40
N THR A 77 13.44 -15.50 -12.72
CA THR A 77 13.38 -16.57 -13.72
C THR A 77 13.34 -15.98 -15.13
N GLU A 78 12.62 -14.87 -15.28
CA GLU A 78 12.46 -14.11 -16.54
C GLU A 78 12.41 -12.61 -16.23
N GLY A 79 12.58 -11.78 -17.28
CA GLY A 79 12.55 -10.32 -17.16
C GLY A 79 13.89 -9.73 -16.76
N ALA A 80 13.93 -8.42 -16.52
CA ALA A 80 15.13 -7.67 -16.17
C ALA A 80 14.87 -6.69 -15.03
N ILE A 81 15.95 -6.37 -14.28
CA ILE A 81 15.96 -5.33 -13.24
C ILE A 81 17.12 -4.41 -13.54
N GLU A 82 16.85 -3.11 -13.63
CA GLU A 82 17.84 -2.04 -13.77
C GLU A 82 17.82 -1.15 -12.51
N LEU A 83 18.99 -0.79 -12.02
CA LEU A 83 19.19 0.09 -10.87
C LEU A 83 20.23 1.15 -11.22
N ALA A 84 19.91 2.43 -11.00
CA ALA A 84 20.77 3.56 -11.32
C ALA A 84 21.30 3.54 -12.78
N GLY A 85 20.49 3.01 -13.72
CA GLY A 85 20.83 2.89 -15.13
C GLY A 85 21.64 1.67 -15.51
N ASP A 86 22.03 0.82 -14.54
CA ASP A 86 22.77 -0.41 -14.76
C ASP A 86 21.87 -1.64 -14.63
N ALA A 87 21.99 -2.60 -15.55
CA ALA A 87 21.30 -3.88 -15.46
C ALA A 87 21.88 -4.73 -14.33
N VAL A 88 21.12 -4.94 -13.24
CA VAL A 88 21.54 -5.70 -12.05
C VAL A 88 21.02 -7.14 -12.02
N ALA A 89 19.95 -7.44 -12.78
CA ALA A 89 19.48 -8.82 -12.99
C ALA A 89 18.79 -8.95 -14.35
N GLY A 90 18.94 -10.11 -14.96
CA GLY A 90 18.35 -10.40 -16.28
C GLY A 90 18.78 -11.78 -16.79
N PRO A 91 18.53 -12.10 -18.08
CA PRO A 91 18.87 -13.41 -18.66
C PRO A 91 20.35 -13.77 -18.50
N ASP A 92 21.24 -12.80 -18.76
CA ASP A 92 22.69 -13.01 -18.77
C ASP A 92 23.43 -12.29 -17.64
N THR A 93 22.72 -11.49 -16.82
CA THR A 93 23.30 -10.64 -15.77
C THR A 93 22.71 -10.99 -14.41
N PHE A 94 23.57 -11.03 -13.38
CA PHE A 94 23.15 -11.08 -11.99
C PHE A 94 24.23 -10.50 -11.09
N VAL A 95 23.97 -9.32 -10.54
CA VAL A 95 24.82 -8.67 -9.55
C VAL A 95 24.39 -9.17 -8.16
N ALA A 96 25.33 -9.66 -7.37
CA ALA A 96 25.06 -10.14 -6.02
C ALA A 96 24.75 -8.98 -5.06
N ALA A 97 24.12 -9.26 -3.93
CA ALA A 97 23.64 -8.25 -2.99
C ALA A 97 24.74 -7.30 -2.51
N GLU A 98 25.94 -7.82 -2.23
CA GLU A 98 27.11 -7.07 -1.75
C GLU A 98 27.65 -6.03 -2.75
N ASP A 99 27.41 -6.25 -4.06
CA ASP A 99 27.91 -5.40 -5.14
C ASP A 99 26.82 -4.51 -5.76
N ARG A 100 25.58 -4.52 -5.20
CA ARG A 100 24.41 -3.93 -5.85
C ARG A 100 24.12 -2.50 -5.44
N GLY A 101 24.77 -1.95 -4.42
CA GLY A 101 24.50 -0.60 -3.92
C GLY A 101 23.12 -0.46 -3.21
N VAL A 102 22.58 -1.55 -2.70
CA VAL A 102 21.26 -1.61 -2.06
C VAL A 102 21.40 -1.74 -0.55
N GLY A 103 20.76 -0.83 0.19
CA GLY A 103 20.56 -0.97 1.63
C GLY A 103 19.31 -1.80 1.92
N ILE A 104 19.32 -2.57 3.02
CA ILE A 104 18.14 -3.33 3.45
C ILE A 104 17.91 -3.23 4.95
N VAL A 105 16.67 -2.99 5.35
CA VAL A 105 16.18 -3.10 6.73
C VAL A 105 15.25 -4.30 6.78
N PHE A 106 15.63 -5.31 7.54
CA PHE A 106 14.86 -6.54 7.72
C PHE A 106 13.77 -6.36 8.78
N GLN A 107 12.75 -7.19 8.74
CA GLN A 107 11.62 -7.20 9.65
C GLN A 107 12.01 -7.27 11.14
N ASP A 108 13.05 -8.04 11.48
CA ASP A 108 13.61 -8.19 12.82
C ASP A 108 14.79 -7.25 13.12
N PHE A 109 14.96 -6.22 12.24
CA PHE A 109 16.05 -5.24 12.27
C PHE A 109 17.45 -5.85 12.05
N ALA A 110 17.66 -7.13 12.27
CA ALA A 110 18.89 -7.89 12.11
C ALA A 110 20.14 -7.17 12.67
N LEU A 111 20.01 -6.52 13.84
CA LEU A 111 21.12 -5.86 14.50
C LEU A 111 22.07 -6.91 15.10
N PHE A 112 23.37 -6.60 15.09
CA PHE A 112 24.40 -7.47 15.67
C PHE A 112 24.38 -7.30 17.21
N PRO A 113 23.92 -8.30 17.98
CA PRO A 113 23.68 -8.15 19.41
C PRO A 113 24.97 -8.03 20.25
N HIS A 114 26.09 -8.43 19.68
CA HIS A 114 27.42 -8.38 20.32
C HIS A 114 28.17 -7.06 20.02
N LEU A 115 27.61 -6.17 19.20
CA LEU A 115 28.15 -4.87 18.85
C LEU A 115 27.35 -3.76 19.52
N SER A 116 28.01 -2.66 19.82
CA SER A 116 27.37 -1.39 20.25
C SER A 116 26.56 -0.78 19.11
N VAL A 117 25.79 0.28 19.40
CA VAL A 117 25.07 1.07 18.40
C VAL A 117 26.02 1.62 17.35
N ARG A 118 27.12 2.28 17.77
CA ARG A 118 28.16 2.82 16.88
C ARG A 118 28.75 1.76 15.97
N GLU A 119 29.14 0.60 16.55
CA GLU A 119 29.70 -0.49 15.77
C GLU A 119 28.69 -1.11 14.79
N ASN A 120 27.38 -1.14 15.14
CA ASN A 120 26.34 -1.55 14.20
C ASN A 120 26.25 -0.58 13.02
N VAL A 121 26.23 0.74 13.26
CA VAL A 121 26.16 1.75 12.19
C VAL A 121 27.41 1.72 11.33
N ALA A 122 28.61 1.55 11.94
CA ALA A 122 29.88 1.47 11.23
C ALA A 122 30.06 0.20 10.39
N PHE A 123 29.25 -0.85 10.61
CA PHE A 123 29.47 -2.18 10.04
C PHE A 123 29.59 -2.21 8.51
N GLY A 124 28.82 -1.35 7.81
CA GLY A 124 28.83 -1.24 6.35
C GLY A 124 29.88 -0.28 5.77
N LEU A 125 30.66 0.41 6.61
CA LEU A 125 31.61 1.44 6.19
C LEU A 125 33.01 0.86 5.91
N THR A 126 33.07 -0.19 5.11
CA THR A 126 34.35 -0.89 4.82
C THR A 126 35.32 -0.09 3.96
N ASP A 127 34.82 0.87 3.19
CA ASP A 127 35.60 1.70 2.25
C ASP A 127 36.05 3.03 2.86
N ARG A 128 35.68 3.30 4.13
CA ARG A 128 36.06 4.51 4.87
C ARG A 128 36.94 4.15 6.04
N ASP A 129 38.05 4.84 6.19
CA ASP A 129 39.00 4.60 7.27
C ASP A 129 38.97 5.72 8.32
N GLY A 130 39.16 5.35 9.61
CA GLY A 130 39.43 6.23 10.72
C GLY A 130 38.38 7.35 10.90
N ASP A 131 38.85 8.60 10.99
CA ASP A 131 38.02 9.79 11.30
C ASP A 131 36.83 9.94 10.34
N ALA A 132 36.96 9.57 9.06
CA ALA A 132 35.87 9.69 8.09
C ALA A 132 34.73 8.68 8.33
N ALA A 133 35.03 7.51 8.87
CA ALA A 133 34.01 6.54 9.26
C ALA A 133 33.32 7.01 10.55
N ASP A 134 34.07 7.54 11.51
CA ASP A 134 33.52 8.07 12.77
C ASP A 134 32.60 9.28 12.51
N ASP A 135 33.01 10.23 11.66
CA ASP A 135 32.20 11.37 11.26
C ASP A 135 30.87 10.93 10.61
N ARG A 136 30.92 9.91 9.74
CA ARG A 136 29.72 9.37 9.10
C ARG A 136 28.79 8.66 10.09
N VAL A 137 29.33 7.93 11.06
CA VAL A 137 28.54 7.33 12.14
C VAL A 137 27.85 8.40 12.97
N ASP A 138 28.56 9.47 13.34
CA ASP A 138 27.97 10.57 14.10
C ASP A 138 26.86 11.26 13.30
N GLU A 139 27.07 11.54 12.01
CA GLU A 139 26.04 12.07 11.12
C GLU A 139 24.79 11.17 11.08
N MET A 140 24.96 9.86 10.98
CA MET A 140 23.83 8.93 10.96
C MET A 140 23.11 8.84 12.29
N LEU A 141 23.82 8.90 13.41
CA LEU A 141 23.22 8.95 14.74
C LEU A 141 22.44 10.25 14.96
N ASP A 142 22.94 11.38 14.47
CA ASP A 142 22.23 12.66 14.50
C ASP A 142 20.94 12.59 13.63
N LEU A 143 21.02 12.03 12.43
CA LEU A 143 19.88 11.87 11.51
C LEU A 143 18.71 11.10 12.14
N VAL A 144 19.02 10.09 12.97
CA VAL A 144 18.02 9.25 13.64
C VAL A 144 17.73 9.70 15.08
N ASP A 145 18.11 10.92 15.48
CA ASP A 145 17.92 11.51 16.81
C ASP A 145 18.48 10.64 17.96
N MET A 146 19.69 10.08 17.77
CA MET A 146 20.36 9.23 18.76
C MET A 146 21.84 9.57 19.00
N PRO A 147 22.27 10.88 19.06
CA PRO A 147 23.68 11.25 19.09
C PRO A 147 24.44 10.70 20.29
N ASP A 148 23.79 10.61 21.46
CA ASP A 148 24.42 10.17 22.72
C ASP A 148 24.29 8.65 22.98
N MET A 149 23.84 7.87 21.98
CA MET A 149 23.55 6.46 22.15
C MET A 149 24.63 5.51 21.61
N GLY A 150 25.69 6.04 21.02
CA GLY A 150 26.69 5.26 20.27
C GLY A 150 27.31 4.09 21.05
N ASP A 151 27.61 4.29 22.34
CA ASP A 151 28.26 3.28 23.18
C ASP A 151 27.30 2.27 23.83
N ARG A 152 25.98 2.41 23.62
CA ARG A 152 24.98 1.50 24.19
C ARG A 152 24.99 0.15 23.48
N ALA A 153 24.73 -0.89 24.26
CA ALA A 153 24.43 -2.21 23.71
C ALA A 153 23.02 -2.27 23.12
N VAL A 154 22.86 -2.99 22.01
CA VAL A 154 21.59 -3.07 21.26
C VAL A 154 20.44 -3.64 22.09
N ASP A 155 20.70 -4.55 22.99
CA ASP A 155 19.72 -5.18 23.89
C ASP A 155 19.13 -4.22 24.94
N GLN A 156 19.75 -3.04 25.13
CA GLN A 156 19.28 -1.99 26.02
C GLN A 156 18.32 -1.00 25.33
N LEU A 157 18.07 -1.18 24.02
CA LEU A 157 17.26 -0.29 23.20
C LEU A 157 15.80 -0.76 23.16
N SER A 158 14.86 0.20 23.09
CA SER A 158 13.48 -0.09 22.74
C SER A 158 13.37 -0.51 21.25
N GLY A 159 12.28 -1.16 20.86
CA GLY A 159 12.05 -1.58 19.48
C GLY A 159 12.15 -0.43 18.46
N GLY A 160 11.60 0.76 18.76
CA GLY A 160 11.74 1.93 17.92
C GLY A 160 13.18 2.46 17.82
N GLN A 161 13.96 2.39 18.91
CA GLN A 161 15.39 2.73 18.89
C GLN A 161 16.18 1.70 18.06
N GLN A 162 15.88 0.41 18.17
CA GLN A 162 16.50 -0.63 17.34
C GLN A 162 16.23 -0.40 15.86
N GLN A 163 15.00 -0.02 15.50
CA GLN A 163 14.64 0.33 14.12
C GLN A 163 15.43 1.52 13.61
N ARG A 164 15.57 2.60 14.40
CA ARG A 164 16.39 3.77 14.05
C ARG A 164 17.85 3.40 13.81
N VAL A 165 18.44 2.54 14.65
CA VAL A 165 19.81 2.04 14.47
C VAL A 165 19.93 1.20 13.19
N ALA A 166 18.95 0.37 12.87
CA ALA A 166 18.93 -0.41 11.63
C ALA A 166 18.85 0.49 10.39
N LEU A 167 18.04 1.55 10.43
CA LEU A 167 18.00 2.58 9.39
C LEU A 167 19.35 3.28 9.24
N ALA A 168 19.93 3.77 10.35
CA ALA A 168 21.24 4.42 10.34
C ALA A 168 22.32 3.53 9.73
N ARG A 169 22.36 2.23 10.13
CA ARG A 169 23.29 1.23 9.56
C ARG A 169 23.12 1.06 8.06
N SER A 170 21.86 0.99 7.59
CA SER A 170 21.59 0.74 6.18
C SER A 170 21.79 1.99 5.31
N LEU A 171 21.71 3.20 5.89
CA LEU A 171 21.95 4.49 5.23
C LEU A 171 23.42 4.92 5.26
N ALA A 172 24.21 4.43 6.23
CA ALA A 172 25.60 4.81 6.39
C ALA A 172 26.46 4.61 5.13
N PRO A 173 26.32 3.50 4.36
CA PRO A 173 27.07 3.29 3.11
C PRO A 173 26.63 4.15 1.92
N GLU A 174 25.58 5.00 2.06
CA GLU A 174 25.00 5.82 0.98
C GLU A 174 24.48 4.95 -0.18
N PRO A 175 23.50 4.08 0.07
CA PRO A 175 22.96 3.20 -0.96
C PRO A 175 22.17 3.98 -2.00
N ASP A 176 22.14 3.51 -3.26
CA ASP A 176 21.29 4.04 -4.33
C ASP A 176 19.80 3.90 -3.99
N ILE A 177 19.43 2.80 -3.32
CA ILE A 177 18.07 2.50 -2.89
C ILE A 177 18.04 1.78 -1.53
N LEU A 178 17.04 2.09 -0.71
CA LEU A 178 16.79 1.42 0.56
C LEU A 178 15.56 0.52 0.47
N LEU A 179 15.69 -0.74 0.83
CA LEU A 179 14.60 -1.71 0.90
C LEU A 179 14.16 -1.92 2.35
N LEU A 180 12.85 -1.90 2.59
CA LEU A 180 12.25 -2.07 3.92
C LEU A 180 11.32 -3.29 3.92
N ASP A 181 11.70 -4.35 4.66
CA ASP A 181 10.91 -5.58 4.76
C ASP A 181 10.04 -5.55 6.01
N GLU A 182 8.73 -5.24 5.85
CA GLU A 182 7.74 -5.12 6.94
C GLU A 182 8.26 -4.32 8.15
N PRO A 183 8.73 -3.08 7.97
CA PRO A 183 9.55 -2.38 8.97
C PRO A 183 8.83 -2.12 10.30
N PHE A 184 7.49 -2.12 10.33
CA PHE A 184 6.73 -1.79 11.55
C PHE A 184 5.99 -2.99 12.17
N SER A 185 6.11 -4.19 11.59
CA SER A 185 5.34 -5.37 12.01
C SER A 185 5.62 -5.81 13.45
N ASN A 186 6.85 -5.62 13.95
CA ASN A 186 7.29 -6.00 15.28
C ASN A 186 7.05 -4.95 16.38
N LEU A 187 6.39 -3.83 16.04
CA LEU A 187 6.11 -2.73 16.96
C LEU A 187 4.67 -2.83 17.51
N ASP A 188 4.46 -2.36 18.74
CA ASP A 188 3.11 -2.18 19.26
C ASP A 188 2.36 -1.07 18.49
N VAL A 189 1.02 -1.07 18.57
CA VAL A 189 0.14 -0.20 17.77
C VAL A 189 0.49 1.28 17.91
N ARG A 190 0.78 1.75 19.15
CA ARG A 190 1.07 3.16 19.40
C ARG A 190 2.43 3.55 18.81
N LEU A 191 3.44 2.74 19.10
CA LEU A 191 4.80 2.97 18.61
C LEU A 191 4.87 2.88 17.08
N ARG A 192 4.03 2.02 16.46
CA ARG A 192 3.94 1.92 14.99
C ARG A 192 3.53 3.23 14.35
N VAL A 193 2.50 3.92 14.88
CA VAL A 193 2.04 5.21 14.35
C VAL A 193 3.15 6.28 14.45
N GLU A 194 3.80 6.38 15.61
CA GLU A 194 4.91 7.32 15.82
C GLU A 194 6.10 7.03 14.89
N MET A 195 6.43 5.75 14.70
CA MET A 195 7.57 5.32 13.88
C MET A 195 7.33 5.45 12.37
N ARG A 196 6.10 5.38 11.89
CA ARG A 196 5.76 5.63 10.47
C ARG A 196 6.18 7.04 10.06
N GLU A 197 5.75 8.04 10.80
CA GLU A 197 6.11 9.44 10.54
C GLU A 197 7.62 9.67 10.65
N GLU A 198 8.25 9.05 11.65
CA GLU A 198 9.67 9.17 11.91
C GLU A 198 10.52 8.57 10.78
N VAL A 199 10.19 7.35 10.32
CA VAL A 199 10.90 6.70 9.21
C VAL A 199 10.75 7.53 7.93
N ARG A 200 9.53 8.02 7.62
CA ARG A 200 9.33 8.92 6.48
C ARG A 200 10.21 10.17 6.58
N ARG A 201 10.29 10.80 7.76
CA ARG A 201 11.14 11.96 8.02
C ARG A 201 12.62 11.64 7.75
N ILE A 202 13.11 10.52 8.28
CA ILE A 202 14.51 10.07 8.11
C ILE A 202 14.82 9.83 6.63
N LEU A 203 13.98 9.11 5.90
CA LEU A 203 14.17 8.82 4.47
C LEU A 203 14.21 10.09 3.63
N LYS A 204 13.28 11.03 3.87
CA LYS A 204 13.26 12.31 3.16
C LYS A 204 14.45 13.20 3.52
N ALA A 205 14.91 13.20 4.78
CA ALA A 205 16.11 13.95 5.20
C ALA A 205 17.40 13.34 4.61
N ALA A 206 17.45 12.01 4.45
CA ALA A 206 18.57 11.34 3.78
C ALA A 206 18.54 11.51 2.25
N GLY A 207 17.40 11.91 1.67
CA GLY A 207 17.22 12.03 0.21
C GLY A 207 17.32 10.70 -0.55
N VAL A 208 17.11 9.57 0.14
CA VAL A 208 17.24 8.24 -0.44
C VAL A 208 15.92 7.75 -1.03
N THR A 209 15.99 7.09 -2.17
CA THR A 209 14.87 6.33 -2.72
C THR A 209 14.60 5.09 -1.87
N ALA A 210 13.34 4.76 -1.63
CA ALA A 210 13.01 3.58 -0.83
C ALA A 210 11.86 2.75 -1.42
N VAL A 211 11.98 1.41 -1.28
CA VAL A 211 10.90 0.47 -1.55
C VAL A 211 10.56 -0.26 -0.26
N SER A 212 9.33 -0.10 0.23
CA SER A 212 8.79 -0.82 1.38
C SER A 212 7.88 -1.96 0.96
N VAL A 213 7.86 -3.05 1.71
CA VAL A 213 6.83 -4.09 1.57
C VAL A 213 6.05 -4.19 2.87
N THR A 214 4.72 -4.27 2.75
CA THR A 214 3.84 -4.41 3.91
C THR A 214 2.52 -5.09 3.52
N HIS A 215 1.81 -5.60 4.51
CA HIS A 215 0.42 -6.02 4.39
C HIS A 215 -0.53 -5.05 5.14
N ASP A 216 0.02 -4.01 5.78
CA ASP A 216 -0.73 -3.01 6.54
C ASP A 216 -1.12 -1.84 5.62
N GLN A 217 -2.43 -1.70 5.38
CA GLN A 217 -2.99 -0.67 4.51
C GLN A 217 -2.75 0.74 5.05
N GLU A 218 -2.90 0.92 6.38
CA GLU A 218 -2.68 2.22 7.02
C GLU A 218 -1.23 2.67 6.88
N GLU A 219 -0.27 1.73 6.97
CA GLU A 219 1.13 1.99 6.71
C GLU A 219 1.32 2.51 5.29
N ALA A 220 0.90 1.72 4.29
CA ALA A 220 1.08 2.06 2.88
C ALA A 220 0.45 3.41 2.52
N LEU A 221 -0.80 3.65 2.97
CA LEU A 221 -1.53 4.89 2.65
C LEU A 221 -1.00 6.13 3.37
N SER A 222 -0.34 5.97 4.55
CA SER A 222 0.09 7.11 5.36
C SER A 222 1.48 7.64 5.03
N ILE A 223 2.41 6.79 4.58
CA ILE A 223 3.81 7.19 4.43
C ILE A 223 4.33 7.22 2.99
N SER A 224 3.66 6.54 2.05
CA SER A 224 4.16 6.37 0.69
C SER A 224 3.88 7.57 -0.19
N ASP A 225 4.75 7.79 -1.18
CA ASP A 225 4.48 8.71 -2.28
C ASP A 225 3.65 7.99 -3.36
N ARG A 226 3.90 6.68 -3.56
CA ARG A 226 3.08 5.79 -4.39
C ARG A 226 2.93 4.42 -3.74
N VAL A 227 1.83 3.76 -4.06
CA VAL A 227 1.49 2.40 -3.62
C VAL A 227 1.30 1.53 -4.84
N ALA A 228 1.96 0.37 -4.87
CA ALA A 228 1.70 -0.69 -5.83
C ALA A 228 0.96 -1.82 -5.11
N VAL A 229 -0.30 -2.06 -5.49
CA VAL A 229 -1.12 -3.15 -4.92
C VAL A 229 -0.86 -4.43 -5.69
N LEU A 230 -0.39 -5.45 -4.99
CA LEU A 230 -0.07 -6.77 -5.53
C LEU A 230 -1.13 -7.80 -5.14
N ASN A 231 -1.48 -8.67 -6.09
CA ASN A 231 -2.33 -9.82 -5.88
C ASN A 231 -1.87 -11.00 -6.75
N ASP A 232 -1.77 -12.19 -6.16
CA ASP A 232 -1.41 -13.43 -6.86
C ASP A 232 -0.20 -13.29 -7.82
N GLY A 233 0.83 -12.57 -7.36
CA GLY A 233 2.08 -12.37 -8.11
C GLY A 233 2.05 -11.27 -9.17
N HIS A 234 0.93 -10.53 -9.32
CA HIS A 234 0.77 -9.45 -10.31
C HIS A 234 0.52 -8.10 -9.63
N ILE A 235 0.84 -7.02 -10.31
CA ILE A 235 0.38 -5.68 -9.94
C ILE A 235 -1.05 -5.50 -10.43
N GLU A 236 -1.95 -5.15 -9.50
CA GLU A 236 -3.34 -4.80 -9.78
C GLU A 236 -3.49 -3.31 -10.11
N GLN A 237 -2.79 -2.45 -9.37
CA GLN A 237 -2.81 -1.00 -9.55
C GLN A 237 -1.58 -0.35 -8.94
N VAL A 238 -1.11 0.74 -9.54
CA VAL A 238 -0.07 1.62 -8.99
C VAL A 238 -0.56 3.06 -9.07
N GLY A 239 -0.40 3.82 -7.99
CA GLY A 239 -0.79 5.24 -7.95
C GLY A 239 -0.42 5.90 -6.63
N ASP A 240 -0.76 7.19 -6.50
CA ASP A 240 -0.70 7.85 -5.21
C ASP A 240 -1.73 7.25 -4.24
N PRO A 241 -1.49 7.34 -2.91
CA PRO A 241 -2.35 6.70 -1.91
C PRO A 241 -3.83 7.06 -2.01
N GLU A 242 -4.15 8.34 -2.25
CA GLU A 242 -5.51 8.85 -2.36
C GLU A 242 -6.19 8.29 -3.62
N GLY A 243 -5.51 8.35 -4.78
CA GLY A 243 -6.02 7.82 -6.04
C GLY A 243 -6.28 6.32 -6.02
N VAL A 244 -5.39 5.52 -5.40
CA VAL A 244 -5.57 4.07 -5.28
C VAL A 244 -6.73 3.73 -4.33
N PHE A 245 -6.93 4.53 -3.28
CA PHE A 245 -8.02 4.33 -2.33
C PHE A 245 -9.37 4.78 -2.89
N GLU A 246 -9.49 5.98 -3.46
CA GLU A 246 -10.76 6.54 -3.93
C GLU A 246 -11.19 5.97 -5.29
N HIS A 247 -10.23 5.62 -6.14
CA HIS A 247 -10.47 5.18 -7.51
C HIS A 247 -9.80 3.82 -7.80
N PRO A 248 -10.16 2.76 -7.06
CA PRO A 248 -9.61 1.43 -7.28
C PRO A 248 -9.98 0.89 -8.66
N GLU A 249 -8.98 0.40 -9.40
CA GLU A 249 -9.16 -0.13 -10.76
C GLU A 249 -9.82 -1.51 -10.81
N SER A 250 -9.80 -2.25 -9.68
CA SER A 250 -10.43 -3.56 -9.59
C SER A 250 -11.23 -3.71 -8.29
N ARG A 251 -12.22 -4.62 -8.31
CA ARG A 251 -12.97 -5.00 -7.10
C ARG A 251 -12.06 -5.57 -6.01
N PHE A 252 -10.95 -6.20 -6.41
CA PHE A 252 -9.96 -6.68 -5.46
C PHE A 252 -9.34 -5.50 -4.72
N VAL A 253 -8.81 -4.49 -5.43
CA VAL A 253 -8.20 -3.29 -4.82
C VAL A 253 -9.21 -2.58 -3.91
N ALA A 254 -10.45 -2.39 -4.38
CA ALA A 254 -11.52 -1.79 -3.59
C ALA A 254 -11.78 -2.52 -2.27
N SER A 255 -11.90 -3.85 -2.32
CA SER A 255 -12.18 -4.68 -1.16
C SER A 255 -10.97 -4.83 -0.24
N PHE A 256 -9.77 -4.83 -0.81
CA PHE A 256 -8.53 -4.97 -0.06
C PHE A 256 -8.19 -3.68 0.71
N LEU A 257 -8.37 -2.50 0.11
CA LEU A 257 -8.00 -1.21 0.73
C LEU A 257 -9.04 -0.62 1.68
N GLY A 258 -10.11 -1.32 1.97
CA GLY A 258 -11.10 -0.75 2.90
C GLY A 258 -12.31 -1.64 3.10
N GLN A 259 -13.28 -1.10 3.81
CA GLN A 259 -14.55 -1.78 4.07
C GLN A 259 -15.54 -1.53 2.92
N ALA A 260 -15.14 -1.87 1.69
CA ALA A 260 -15.96 -1.69 0.50
C ALA A 260 -17.28 -2.49 0.57
N ALA A 261 -18.35 -1.89 0.09
CA ALA A 261 -19.57 -2.57 -0.31
C ALA A 261 -19.91 -2.16 -1.77
N PHE A 262 -20.64 -3.01 -2.46
CA PHE A 262 -21.04 -2.76 -3.84
C PHE A 262 -22.56 -2.73 -3.91
N LEU A 263 -23.11 -1.56 -4.28
CA LEU A 263 -24.54 -1.38 -4.50
C LEU A 263 -24.85 -1.61 -5.97
N SER A 264 -25.70 -2.57 -6.28
CA SER A 264 -26.19 -2.75 -7.63
C SER A 264 -27.08 -1.56 -8.03
N GLY A 265 -26.76 -0.93 -9.16
CA GLY A 265 -27.45 0.25 -9.66
C GLY A 265 -27.86 0.11 -11.12
N MET A 266 -29.12 0.51 -11.45
CA MET A 266 -29.60 0.62 -12.81
C MET A 266 -29.24 1.99 -13.38
N VAL A 267 -28.49 2.02 -14.47
CA VAL A 267 -28.10 3.27 -15.14
C VAL A 267 -29.25 3.75 -16.04
N ASN A 268 -29.78 4.93 -15.75
CA ASN A 268 -30.75 5.63 -16.60
C ASN A 268 -30.09 6.75 -17.42
N GLU A 269 -30.88 7.59 -18.12
CA GLU A 269 -30.34 8.70 -18.92
C GLU A 269 -29.60 9.72 -18.06
N ASP A 270 -30.18 10.14 -16.92
CA ASP A 270 -29.62 11.18 -16.04
C ASP A 270 -29.28 10.66 -14.63
N THR A 271 -29.72 9.47 -14.25
CA THR A 271 -29.61 8.93 -12.89
C THR A 271 -29.09 7.50 -12.85
N VAL A 272 -28.65 7.11 -11.66
CA VAL A 272 -28.40 5.71 -11.30
C VAL A 272 -29.29 5.36 -10.11
N ASP A 273 -30.17 4.39 -10.29
CA ASP A 273 -31.10 3.92 -9.27
C ASP A 273 -30.51 2.75 -8.51
N THR A 274 -30.36 2.90 -7.20
CA THR A 274 -29.80 1.88 -6.28
C THR A 274 -30.81 1.57 -5.16
N ALA A 275 -30.51 0.57 -4.33
CA ALA A 275 -31.31 0.23 -3.16
C ALA A 275 -31.37 1.34 -2.09
N VAL A 276 -30.45 2.29 -2.12
CA VAL A 276 -30.38 3.41 -1.16
C VAL A 276 -30.89 4.74 -1.75
N GLY A 277 -31.29 4.75 -3.01
CA GLY A 277 -31.86 5.93 -3.67
C GLY A 277 -31.48 6.09 -5.12
N SER A 278 -31.96 7.19 -5.73
CA SER A 278 -31.66 7.60 -7.11
C SER A 278 -30.72 8.81 -7.08
N TYR A 279 -29.59 8.72 -7.76
CA TYR A 279 -28.52 9.73 -7.72
C TYR A 279 -28.17 10.19 -9.12
N ASP A 280 -27.61 11.40 -9.21
CA ASP A 280 -27.10 11.95 -10.46
C ASP A 280 -26.01 11.04 -11.04
N ARG A 281 -26.11 10.74 -12.32
CA ARG A 281 -25.17 9.88 -13.05
C ARG A 281 -23.74 10.41 -13.01
N GLY A 282 -23.55 11.74 -12.94
CA GLY A 282 -22.25 12.40 -12.84
C GLY A 282 -21.49 12.08 -11.55
N LEU A 283 -22.16 11.50 -10.54
CA LEU A 283 -21.50 11.00 -9.34
C LEU A 283 -20.56 9.80 -9.62
N LEU A 284 -20.82 9.04 -10.68
CA LEU A 284 -20.01 7.89 -11.05
C LEU A 284 -18.90 8.31 -12.01
N LYS A 285 -17.62 8.20 -11.57
CA LYS A 285 -16.45 8.63 -12.31
C LYS A 285 -16.34 7.92 -13.66
N GLY A 286 -16.37 8.69 -14.76
CA GLY A 286 -16.14 8.16 -16.10
C GLY A 286 -17.26 7.27 -16.66
N LEU A 287 -18.47 7.27 -16.06
CA LEU A 287 -19.61 6.53 -16.60
C LEU A 287 -20.07 7.16 -17.94
N THR A 288 -20.05 6.36 -19.00
CA THR A 288 -20.39 6.79 -20.36
C THR A 288 -21.81 6.41 -20.76
N ASP A 289 -22.36 7.05 -21.80
CA ASP A 289 -23.73 6.80 -22.31
C ASP A 289 -23.95 5.36 -22.79
N GLY A 290 -22.86 4.64 -23.12
CA GLY A 290 -22.93 3.23 -23.51
C GLY A 290 -23.47 2.29 -22.43
N TYR A 291 -23.54 2.73 -21.17
CA TYR A 291 -24.06 1.96 -20.05
C TYR A 291 -25.53 2.25 -19.72
N THR A 292 -26.21 3.16 -20.45
CA THR A 292 -27.64 3.43 -20.24
C THR A 292 -28.47 2.17 -20.42
N GLY A 293 -29.26 1.80 -19.43
CA GLY A 293 -30.05 0.57 -19.36
C GLY A 293 -29.27 -0.67 -18.84
N ALA A 294 -27.98 -0.49 -18.45
CA ALA A 294 -27.18 -1.57 -17.86
C ALA A 294 -27.21 -1.50 -16.32
N MET A 295 -26.95 -2.64 -15.71
CA MET A 295 -26.64 -2.75 -14.28
C MET A 295 -25.16 -2.50 -14.06
N VAL A 296 -24.83 -1.74 -13.03
CA VAL A 296 -23.45 -1.52 -12.55
C VAL A 296 -23.40 -1.74 -11.05
N ASP A 297 -22.21 -2.07 -10.55
CA ASP A 297 -21.96 -2.09 -9.11
C ASP A 297 -21.23 -0.83 -8.69
N VAL A 298 -21.86 -0.03 -7.87
CA VAL A 298 -21.33 1.22 -7.34
C VAL A 298 -20.57 0.91 -6.06
N LEU A 299 -19.29 1.26 -6.02
CA LEU A 299 -18.49 1.16 -4.81
C LEU A 299 -18.93 2.20 -3.80
N VAL A 300 -19.24 1.75 -2.59
CA VAL A 300 -19.52 2.62 -1.44
C VAL A 300 -18.72 2.17 -0.23
N ARG A 301 -18.30 3.13 0.59
CA ARG A 301 -17.60 2.93 1.84
C ARG A 301 -18.49 3.33 3.02
N PRO A 302 -18.14 2.97 4.27
CA PRO A 302 -18.96 3.29 5.43
C PRO A 302 -19.22 4.78 5.65
N ASP A 303 -18.31 5.64 5.22
CA ASP A 303 -18.39 7.11 5.30
C ASP A 303 -19.20 7.72 4.16
N ASP A 304 -19.39 7.01 3.04
CA ASP A 304 -20.29 7.41 1.96
C ASP A 304 -21.77 7.25 2.31
N LEU A 305 -22.08 6.46 3.33
CA LEU A 305 -23.45 6.08 3.67
C LEU A 305 -23.84 6.58 5.08
N ARG A 306 -25.04 7.13 5.18
CA ARG A 306 -25.63 7.53 6.45
C ARG A 306 -26.94 6.81 6.69
N ALA A 307 -27.09 6.18 7.87
CA ALA A 307 -28.33 5.62 8.34
C ALA A 307 -29.01 6.59 9.32
N VAL A 308 -30.31 6.84 9.17
CA VAL A 308 -31.11 7.60 10.12
C VAL A 308 -32.32 6.78 10.55
N PRO A 309 -32.80 6.90 11.82
CA PRO A 309 -34.00 6.20 12.25
C PRO A 309 -35.18 6.47 11.32
N ALA A 310 -35.87 5.43 10.89
CA ALA A 310 -36.99 5.56 9.98
C ALA A 310 -38.16 6.29 10.65
N THR A 311 -38.78 7.21 9.94
CA THR A 311 -40.02 7.86 10.40
C THR A 311 -41.23 7.05 9.93
N GLY A 312 -41.81 6.25 10.82
CA GLY A 312 -42.88 5.29 10.49
C GLY A 312 -42.38 4.03 9.78
N ASP A 313 -43.17 3.46 8.88
CA ASP A 313 -42.84 2.22 8.14
C ASP A 313 -42.09 2.50 6.81
N THR A 314 -41.36 3.59 6.70
CA THR A 314 -40.76 4.04 5.42
C THR A 314 -39.23 3.85 5.33
N GLY A 315 -38.63 3.07 6.18
CA GLY A 315 -37.21 2.71 6.09
C GLY A 315 -36.89 1.86 4.85
N ASN A 316 -35.65 1.87 4.38
CA ASN A 316 -35.14 0.99 3.33
C ASN A 316 -34.17 -0.07 3.84
N GLY A 317 -34.02 -0.18 5.18
CA GLY A 317 -33.15 -1.19 5.80
C GLY A 317 -33.36 -1.33 7.30
N THR A 318 -32.71 -2.35 7.86
CA THR A 318 -32.74 -2.68 9.30
C THR A 318 -31.32 -2.88 9.82
N ILE A 319 -31.00 -2.35 11.01
CA ILE A 319 -29.70 -2.56 11.66
C ILE A 319 -29.58 -4.02 12.10
N VAL A 320 -28.64 -4.76 11.51
CA VAL A 320 -28.38 -6.17 11.84
C VAL A 320 -27.19 -6.33 12.77
N LYS A 321 -26.28 -5.36 12.81
CA LYS A 321 -25.11 -5.38 13.70
C LYS A 321 -24.63 -3.96 13.99
N ARG A 322 -24.15 -3.77 15.20
CA ARG A 322 -23.50 -2.53 15.66
C ARG A 322 -22.09 -2.86 16.15
N GLN A 323 -21.10 -2.10 15.66
CA GLN A 323 -19.71 -2.24 16.05
C GLN A 323 -19.18 -0.90 16.58
N TYR A 324 -18.74 -0.91 17.85
CA TYR A 324 -18.09 0.25 18.47
C TYR A 324 -16.60 0.26 18.16
N THR A 325 -16.08 1.37 17.63
CA THR A 325 -14.66 1.54 17.25
C THR A 325 -13.91 2.56 18.11
N GLY A 326 -14.52 3.01 19.23
CA GLY A 326 -14.01 4.08 20.09
C GLY A 326 -14.64 5.42 19.75
N PRO A 327 -14.14 6.18 18.78
CA PRO A 327 -14.71 7.48 18.41
C PRO A 327 -16.02 7.37 17.61
N SER A 328 -16.34 6.19 17.06
CA SER A 328 -17.43 5.99 16.10
C SER A 328 -18.15 4.67 16.30
N PHE A 329 -19.33 4.59 15.68
CA PHE A 329 -20.04 3.33 15.44
C PHE A 329 -20.02 2.99 13.96
N ILE A 330 -19.89 1.71 13.62
CA ILE A 330 -20.18 1.18 12.30
C ILE A 330 -21.46 0.35 12.43
N TYR A 331 -22.52 0.81 11.76
CA TYR A 331 -23.78 0.09 11.67
C TYR A 331 -23.78 -0.77 10.41
N HIS A 332 -24.05 -2.06 10.58
CA HIS A 332 -24.33 -2.94 9.45
C HIS A 332 -25.83 -2.93 9.23
N VAL A 333 -26.25 -2.49 8.09
CA VAL A 333 -27.68 -2.36 7.73
C VAL A 333 -27.99 -3.34 6.60
N GLU A 334 -28.94 -4.24 6.82
CA GLU A 334 -29.54 -5.09 5.79
C GLU A 334 -30.62 -4.26 5.09
N LEU A 335 -30.41 -3.99 3.80
CA LEU A 335 -31.35 -3.27 2.94
C LEU A 335 -32.50 -4.20 2.52
N ASP A 336 -33.62 -3.61 2.07
CA ASP A 336 -34.82 -4.37 1.66
C ASP A 336 -34.59 -5.35 0.50
N ASN A 337 -33.52 -5.16 -0.29
CA ASN A 337 -33.10 -6.08 -1.36
C ASN A 337 -32.22 -7.23 -0.86
N GLY A 338 -31.86 -7.26 0.45
CA GLY A 338 -31.01 -8.27 1.08
C GLY A 338 -29.50 -7.94 1.10
N ASP A 339 -29.08 -6.84 0.48
CA ASP A 339 -27.69 -6.38 0.57
C ASP A 339 -27.37 -5.88 1.96
N VAL A 340 -26.13 -6.08 2.43
CA VAL A 340 -25.67 -5.55 3.71
C VAL A 340 -24.64 -4.46 3.46
N VAL A 341 -24.97 -3.23 3.88
CA VAL A 341 -24.09 -2.08 3.83
C VAL A 341 -23.59 -1.67 5.20
N ARG A 342 -22.53 -0.88 5.23
CA ARG A 342 -21.96 -0.33 6.46
C ARG A 342 -22.08 1.18 6.44
N CYS A 343 -22.51 1.77 7.56
CA CYS A 343 -22.62 3.22 7.74
C CYS A 343 -21.77 3.65 8.91
N LEU A 344 -20.89 4.63 8.71
CA LEU A 344 -20.03 5.19 9.75
C LEU A 344 -20.76 6.36 10.41
N HIS A 345 -20.91 6.30 11.74
CA HIS A 345 -21.52 7.34 12.54
C HIS A 345 -20.62 7.75 13.70
N ASN A 346 -20.72 8.99 14.13
CA ASN A 346 -20.08 9.39 15.37
C ASN A 346 -20.81 8.74 16.58
N HIS A 347 -20.16 8.66 17.74
CA HIS A 347 -20.69 7.99 18.94
C HIS A 347 -21.88 8.69 19.59
N ALA A 348 -22.30 9.87 19.11
CA ALA A 348 -23.44 10.59 19.65
C ALA A 348 -24.79 10.13 19.04
N GLU A 349 -24.74 9.43 17.91
CA GLU A 349 -25.90 8.87 17.22
C GLU A 349 -26.02 7.39 17.61
N ASP A 350 -26.87 7.09 18.60
CA ASP A 350 -27.05 5.75 19.15
C ASP A 350 -28.35 5.13 18.59
N MET A 351 -28.19 4.02 17.85
CA MET A 351 -29.29 3.24 17.27
C MET A 351 -29.15 1.79 17.68
N ASP A 352 -30.28 1.11 17.93
CA ASP A 352 -30.30 -0.27 18.38
C ASP A 352 -30.35 -1.28 17.23
N VAL A 353 -29.82 -2.49 17.50
CA VAL A 353 -29.95 -3.63 16.56
C VAL A 353 -31.43 -4.02 16.45
N GLY A 354 -31.91 -4.18 15.22
CA GLY A 354 -33.30 -4.42 14.88
C GLY A 354 -34.12 -3.17 14.61
N GLU A 355 -33.52 -1.99 14.76
CA GLU A 355 -34.18 -0.71 14.46
C GLU A 355 -34.28 -0.50 12.94
N PRO A 356 -35.48 -0.12 12.40
CA PRO A 356 -35.63 0.24 11.02
C PRO A 356 -35.01 1.61 10.74
N VAL A 357 -34.26 1.71 9.65
CA VAL A 357 -33.54 2.92 9.25
C VAL A 357 -33.75 3.26 7.79
N THR A 358 -33.53 4.52 7.46
CA THR A 358 -33.34 4.97 6.08
C THR A 358 -31.86 5.19 5.87
N VAL A 359 -31.29 4.50 4.88
CA VAL A 359 -29.90 4.67 4.44
C VAL A 359 -29.88 5.54 3.19
N ASP A 360 -29.09 6.59 3.25
CA ASP A 360 -28.87 7.52 2.15
C ASP A 360 -27.37 7.59 1.81
N LEU A 361 -27.06 7.85 0.55
CA LEU A 361 -25.72 8.18 0.08
C LEU A 361 -25.42 9.65 0.38
N VAL A 362 -24.32 9.93 1.07
CA VAL A 362 -23.92 11.29 1.50
C VAL A 362 -22.53 11.66 0.98
N SER A 363 -22.00 10.90 0.01
CA SER A 363 -20.70 11.16 -0.59
C SER A 363 -20.64 12.53 -1.27
N ASP A 364 -19.57 13.29 -1.04
CA ASP A 364 -19.26 14.59 -1.66
C ASP A 364 -18.19 14.48 -2.76
N HIS A 365 -17.71 13.25 -3.05
CA HIS A 365 -16.75 12.92 -4.10
C HIS A 365 -17.36 11.96 -5.13
N SER A 366 -16.68 11.81 -6.27
CA SER A 366 -17.10 10.84 -7.30
C SER A 366 -16.79 9.41 -6.87
N LEU A 367 -17.75 8.51 -7.11
CA LEU A 367 -17.64 7.10 -6.75
C LEU A 367 -17.09 6.26 -7.89
N ALA A 368 -16.31 5.25 -7.54
CA ALA A 368 -15.92 4.20 -8.46
C ALA A 368 -17.10 3.24 -8.73
N TRP A 369 -17.10 2.62 -9.88
CA TRP A 369 -18.12 1.67 -10.28
C TRP A 369 -17.52 0.57 -11.17
N TYR A 370 -18.18 -0.56 -11.23
CA TYR A 370 -17.75 -1.71 -12.03
C TYR A 370 -18.93 -2.27 -12.83
N PRO A 371 -18.70 -2.76 -14.05
CA PRO A 371 -19.72 -3.51 -14.78
C PRO A 371 -20.17 -4.73 -13.97
N THR A 372 -21.48 -5.00 -13.93
CA THR A 372 -21.99 -6.28 -13.40
C THR A 372 -21.62 -7.41 -14.37
N GLU A 373 -21.08 -8.53 -13.85
CA GLU A 373 -20.72 -9.71 -14.65
C GLU A 373 -21.95 -10.41 -15.27
#